data_f20edd301321e456d5cb70ad87e66540
#
_entry.id   f20edd301321e456d5cb70ad87e66540
#
_cell.length_a   1.000
_cell.length_b   1.000
_cell.length_c   1.000
_cell.angle_alpha   90.00
_cell.angle_beta   90.00
_cell.angle_gamma   90.00
#
_symmetry.space_group_name_H-M   'P 1'
#
loop_
_entity.id
_entity.type
_entity.pdbx_description
1 polymer ?
#
loop_
_entity_poly.entity_id
_entity_poly.type
_entity_poly.pdbx_seq_one_letter_code
_entity_poly.pdbx_strand_id
1 'polypeptide(L)'
;MRAYLAIIRPYNILLTLLTQAVFMVAASRTNYINIDWENISFPQSYLVILTCCLTAAGGYVINDLFDVDTDHVNRPNKRILKRDISHNAAIVYYVLLTAAGQICGYWAGLGVGLFATAIAILLYFYSSDLKAMGLPGNLLIAFMSGSVIYIASRGIHEIHRGYFAEYAFLAFLLTFARELIKDAEDIEGDKQQDCETFPIVHGTKKTNVLSNVVLGTIVIFLGVASYILFLEPFLNVKTPFQTALLMFPTYLTAILIPMLLRGMYMTAKAENKRDYKKISKWLKLTMLMGLFSVLFSQP
;
A
#
# COMPACT_ATOMS: atom_id res chain seq x y z
N MET A 1 -0.50 -5.07 -27.64
CA MET A 1 -0.88 -5.83 -26.42
C MET A 1 0.14 -5.68 -25.29
N ARG A 2 1.44 -5.90 -25.49
CA ARG A 2 2.47 -5.75 -24.42
C ARG A 2 2.49 -4.36 -23.76
N ALA A 3 2.29 -3.28 -24.52
CA ALA A 3 2.29 -1.91 -24.00
C ALA A 3 1.11 -1.65 -23.05
N TYR A 4 -0.09 -2.13 -23.38
CA TYR A 4 -1.28 -2.02 -22.51
C TYR A 4 -1.13 -2.79 -21.18
N LEU A 5 -0.42 -3.92 -21.19
CA LEU A 5 -0.08 -4.62 -19.96
C LEU A 5 1.00 -3.87 -19.16
N ALA A 6 1.96 -3.25 -19.82
CA ALA A 6 3.04 -2.55 -19.14
C ALA A 6 2.57 -1.27 -18.41
N ILE A 7 1.63 -0.50 -19.01
CA ILE A 7 1.12 0.75 -18.46
C ILE A 7 0.34 0.54 -17.15
N ILE A 8 -0.37 -0.58 -16.98
CA ILE A 8 -1.10 -0.91 -15.74
C ILE A 8 -0.19 -1.41 -14.63
N ARG A 9 1.12 -1.49 -14.85
CA ARG A 9 2.10 -1.94 -13.84
C ARG A 9 1.74 -3.30 -13.22
N PRO A 10 1.77 -4.41 -13.98
CA PRO A 10 1.20 -5.71 -13.60
C PRO A 10 1.74 -6.26 -12.28
N TYR A 11 2.99 -5.97 -11.94
CA TYR A 11 3.57 -6.34 -10.65
C TYR A 11 2.83 -5.70 -9.46
N ASN A 12 2.44 -4.42 -9.58
CA ASN A 12 1.69 -3.75 -8.52
C ASN A 12 0.24 -4.27 -8.43
N ILE A 13 -0.37 -4.58 -9.58
CA ILE A 13 -1.71 -5.22 -9.60
C ILE A 13 -1.65 -6.60 -8.95
N LEU A 14 -0.62 -7.39 -9.23
CA LEU A 14 -0.42 -8.69 -8.56
C LEU A 14 -0.26 -8.53 -7.04
N LEU A 15 0.49 -7.52 -6.58
CA LEU A 15 0.60 -7.24 -5.14
C LEU A 15 -0.74 -6.84 -4.53
N THR A 16 -1.55 -6.04 -5.21
CA THR A 16 -2.91 -5.69 -4.76
C THR A 16 -3.77 -6.94 -4.63
N LEU A 17 -3.77 -7.82 -5.64
CA LEU A 17 -4.48 -9.09 -5.61
C LEU A 17 -4.02 -9.97 -4.45
N LEU A 18 -2.72 -10.18 -4.30
CA LEU A 18 -2.14 -10.99 -3.22
C LEU A 18 -2.48 -10.42 -1.85
N THR A 19 -2.42 -9.10 -1.67
CA THR A 19 -2.80 -8.44 -0.42
C THR A 19 -4.25 -8.74 -0.06
N GLN A 20 -5.18 -8.55 -1.00
CA GLN A 20 -6.60 -8.84 -0.80
C GLN A 20 -6.83 -10.32 -0.43
N ALA A 21 -6.27 -11.24 -1.22
CA ALA A 21 -6.43 -12.68 -1.00
C ALA A 21 -5.86 -13.13 0.35
N VAL A 22 -4.64 -12.69 0.70
CA VAL A 22 -3.99 -13.06 1.97
C VAL A 22 -4.81 -12.57 3.16
N PHE A 23 -5.33 -11.34 3.13
CA PHE A 23 -6.15 -10.82 4.21
C PHE A 23 -7.50 -11.55 4.33
N MET A 24 -8.17 -11.84 3.23
CA MET A 24 -9.43 -12.60 3.25
C MET A 24 -9.23 -14.00 3.82
N VAL A 25 -8.18 -14.71 3.37
CA VAL A 25 -7.85 -16.04 3.88
C VAL A 25 -7.45 -15.99 5.36
N ALA A 26 -6.62 -15.03 5.76
CA ALA A 26 -6.18 -14.92 7.16
C ALA A 26 -7.35 -14.62 8.11
N ALA A 27 -8.25 -13.72 7.69
CA ALA A 27 -9.43 -13.37 8.49
C ALA A 27 -10.50 -14.46 8.55
N SER A 28 -10.41 -15.46 7.68
CA SER A 28 -11.30 -16.64 7.68
C SER A 28 -10.69 -17.84 8.43
N ARG A 29 -9.60 -17.65 9.16
CA ARG A 29 -9.01 -18.74 9.97
C ARG A 29 -9.77 -18.92 11.27
N THR A 30 -10.08 -20.19 11.58
CA THR A 30 -10.61 -20.59 12.89
C THR A 30 -9.48 -20.88 13.89
N ASN A 31 -8.30 -21.23 13.38
CA ASN A 31 -7.04 -21.38 14.11
C ASN A 31 -5.86 -21.26 13.13
N TYR A 32 -4.61 -21.44 13.59
CA TYR A 32 -3.42 -21.29 12.76
C TYR A 32 -3.37 -22.16 11.48
N ILE A 33 -4.11 -23.26 11.43
CA ILE A 33 -4.04 -24.27 10.37
C ILE A 33 -5.34 -24.33 9.56
N ASN A 34 -6.48 -24.21 10.23
CA ASN A 34 -7.79 -24.41 9.61
C ASN A 34 -8.36 -23.10 9.09
N ILE A 35 -8.86 -23.13 7.87
CA ILE A 35 -9.54 -22.02 7.20
C ILE A 35 -11.02 -22.37 7.09
N ASP A 36 -11.86 -21.47 7.58
CA ASP A 36 -13.27 -21.52 7.32
C ASP A 36 -13.57 -20.93 5.94
N TRP A 37 -13.65 -21.79 4.95
CA TRP A 37 -13.93 -21.40 3.57
C TRP A 37 -15.34 -20.86 3.38
N GLU A 38 -16.29 -21.21 4.26
CA GLU A 38 -17.66 -20.71 4.22
C GLU A 38 -17.72 -19.24 4.65
N ASN A 39 -16.78 -18.78 5.46
CA ASN A 39 -16.66 -17.38 5.82
C ASN A 39 -16.26 -16.49 4.62
N ILE A 40 -15.63 -17.06 3.57
CA ILE A 40 -15.30 -16.31 2.35
C ILE A 40 -16.54 -16.30 1.44
N SER A 41 -17.12 -15.13 1.26
CA SER A 41 -18.18 -14.93 0.27
C SER A 41 -17.58 -14.94 -1.14
N PHE A 42 -17.39 -16.12 -1.74
CA PHE A 42 -16.67 -16.26 -3.00
C PHE A 42 -17.14 -15.34 -4.13
N PRO A 43 -18.43 -15.18 -4.45
CA PRO A 43 -18.84 -14.23 -5.48
C PRO A 43 -18.42 -12.80 -5.15
N GLN A 44 -18.65 -12.36 -3.91
CA GLN A 44 -18.35 -11.01 -3.45
C GLN A 44 -16.86 -10.75 -3.31
N SER A 45 -16.08 -11.71 -2.81
CA SER A 45 -14.62 -11.59 -2.67
C SER A 45 -13.93 -11.38 -4.01
N TYR A 46 -14.31 -12.12 -5.06
CA TYR A 46 -13.80 -11.90 -6.41
C TYR A 46 -14.12 -10.51 -6.95
N LEU A 47 -15.35 -10.04 -6.73
CA LEU A 47 -15.76 -8.71 -7.17
C LEU A 47 -15.00 -7.61 -6.42
N VAL A 48 -14.75 -7.75 -5.11
CA VAL A 48 -13.92 -6.82 -4.32
C VAL A 48 -12.50 -6.79 -4.85
N ILE A 49 -11.87 -7.95 -5.08
CA ILE A 49 -10.52 -8.05 -5.65
C ILE A 49 -10.45 -7.38 -7.03
N LEU A 50 -11.39 -7.72 -7.92
CA LEU A 50 -11.45 -7.14 -9.27
C LEU A 50 -11.63 -5.63 -9.22
N THR A 51 -12.50 -5.13 -8.34
CA THR A 51 -12.73 -3.69 -8.12
C THR A 51 -11.41 -3.00 -7.77
N CYS A 52 -10.66 -3.51 -6.79
CA CYS A 52 -9.38 -2.92 -6.39
C CYS A 52 -8.33 -2.98 -7.50
N CYS A 53 -8.21 -4.12 -8.17
CA CYS A 53 -7.24 -4.30 -9.26
C CYS A 53 -7.54 -3.39 -10.46
N LEU A 54 -8.80 -3.30 -10.89
CA LEU A 54 -9.22 -2.49 -12.03
C LEU A 54 -9.14 -0.99 -11.72
N THR A 55 -9.56 -0.57 -10.53
CA THR A 55 -9.44 0.83 -10.08
C THR A 55 -7.97 1.25 -10.00
N ALA A 56 -7.10 0.41 -9.44
CA ALA A 56 -5.66 0.67 -9.39
C ALA A 56 -5.04 0.71 -10.81
N ALA A 57 -5.44 -0.19 -11.70
CA ALA A 57 -5.00 -0.20 -13.09
C ALA A 57 -5.39 1.09 -13.82
N GLY A 58 -6.65 1.54 -13.67
CA GLY A 58 -7.10 2.85 -14.16
C GLY A 58 -6.28 4.00 -13.58
N GLY A 59 -5.98 3.96 -12.26
CA GLY A 59 -5.14 4.93 -11.58
C GLY A 59 -3.72 5.03 -12.15
N TYR A 60 -3.10 3.91 -12.55
CA TYR A 60 -1.80 3.97 -13.24
C TYR A 60 -1.90 4.59 -14.63
N VAL A 61 -2.94 4.28 -15.38
CA VAL A 61 -3.13 4.85 -16.71
C VAL A 61 -3.38 6.35 -16.65
N ILE A 62 -4.24 6.83 -15.74
CA ILE A 62 -4.51 8.27 -15.59
C ILE A 62 -3.27 9.03 -15.10
N ASN A 63 -2.49 8.45 -14.18
CA ASN A 63 -1.23 9.04 -13.73
C ASN A 63 -0.24 9.19 -14.91
N ASP A 64 -0.06 8.15 -15.73
CA ASP A 64 0.82 8.23 -16.90
C ASP A 64 0.28 9.22 -17.97
N LEU A 65 -1.04 9.43 -18.07
CA LEU A 65 -1.64 10.43 -18.97
C LEU A 65 -1.30 11.86 -18.54
N PHE A 66 -1.29 12.17 -17.26
CA PHE A 66 -0.86 13.47 -16.74
C PHE A 66 0.67 13.64 -16.77
N ASP A 67 1.43 12.54 -16.61
CA ASP A 67 2.90 12.55 -16.56
C ASP A 67 3.58 12.53 -17.96
N VAL A 68 2.84 12.58 -19.06
CA VAL A 68 3.40 12.40 -20.42
C VAL A 68 4.58 13.33 -20.72
N ASP A 69 4.47 14.59 -20.36
CA ASP A 69 5.49 15.61 -20.69
C ASP A 69 6.64 15.54 -19.67
N THR A 70 6.36 15.21 -18.41
CA THR A 70 7.34 15.06 -17.34
C THR A 70 8.17 13.79 -17.51
N ASP A 71 7.58 12.67 -17.91
CA ASP A 71 8.28 11.43 -18.23
C ASP A 71 9.15 11.57 -19.51
N HIS A 72 8.83 12.53 -20.37
CA HIS A 72 9.68 12.82 -21.53
C HIS A 72 11.07 13.29 -21.11
N VAL A 73 11.16 14.08 -20.07
CA VAL A 73 12.43 14.63 -19.54
C VAL A 73 13.11 13.63 -18.60
N ASN A 74 12.34 13.04 -17.66
CA ASN A 74 12.92 12.24 -16.57
C ASN A 74 13.20 10.79 -16.92
N ARG A 75 12.46 10.19 -17.85
CA ARG A 75 12.53 8.76 -18.19
C ARG A 75 12.31 8.47 -19.68
N PRO A 76 13.09 9.07 -20.61
CA PRO A 76 12.84 8.99 -22.06
C PRO A 76 12.78 7.54 -22.57
N ASN A 77 13.55 6.63 -21.97
CA ASN A 77 13.62 5.22 -22.38
C ASN A 77 12.49 4.33 -21.83
N LYS A 78 11.70 4.80 -20.85
CA LYS A 78 10.58 4.03 -20.23
C LYS A 78 9.22 4.52 -20.67
N ARG A 79 9.16 5.48 -21.55
CA ARG A 79 7.91 6.10 -22.01
C ARG A 79 7.09 5.12 -22.86
N ILE A 80 5.87 4.83 -22.43
CA ILE A 80 4.92 3.97 -23.14
C ILE A 80 3.96 4.83 -23.97
N LEU A 81 3.46 5.92 -23.37
CA LEU A 81 2.56 6.85 -24.05
C LEU A 81 3.29 7.67 -25.11
N LYS A 82 2.57 8.00 -26.18
CA LYS A 82 3.05 8.63 -27.41
C LYS A 82 4.07 7.81 -28.24
N ARG A 83 4.65 6.74 -27.67
CA ARG A 83 5.54 5.83 -28.41
C ARG A 83 4.80 4.56 -28.84
N ASP A 84 4.15 3.88 -27.90
CA ASP A 84 3.56 2.56 -28.09
C ASP A 84 2.02 2.57 -28.01
N ILE A 85 1.44 3.60 -27.34
CA ILE A 85 -0.01 3.80 -27.17
C ILE A 85 -0.30 5.29 -27.47
N SER A 86 -1.30 5.55 -28.32
CA SER A 86 -1.75 6.92 -28.58
C SER A 86 -2.48 7.50 -27.36
N HIS A 87 -2.47 8.81 -27.20
CA HIS A 87 -3.12 9.50 -26.10
C HIS A 87 -4.62 9.14 -25.99
N ASN A 88 -5.35 9.20 -27.13
CA ASN A 88 -6.76 8.85 -27.17
C ASN A 88 -7.03 7.38 -26.80
N ALA A 89 -6.18 6.44 -27.25
CA ALA A 89 -6.30 5.05 -26.88
C ALA A 89 -6.07 4.81 -25.38
N ALA A 90 -5.17 5.57 -24.76
CA ALA A 90 -4.95 5.50 -23.32
C ALA A 90 -6.14 6.09 -22.52
N ILE A 91 -6.77 7.17 -23.00
CA ILE A 91 -8.00 7.69 -22.40
C ILE A 91 -9.12 6.66 -22.45
N VAL A 92 -9.36 6.04 -23.60
CA VAL A 92 -10.36 4.99 -23.74
C VAL A 92 -10.06 3.82 -22.80
N TYR A 93 -8.79 3.41 -22.72
CA TYR A 93 -8.36 2.33 -21.83
C TYR A 93 -8.59 2.66 -20.36
N TYR A 94 -8.26 3.90 -19.93
CA TYR A 94 -8.57 4.42 -18.59
C TYR A 94 -10.07 4.33 -18.27
N VAL A 95 -10.91 4.83 -19.18
CA VAL A 95 -12.37 4.82 -19.00
C VAL A 95 -12.90 3.39 -18.88
N LEU A 96 -12.44 2.47 -19.74
CA LEU A 96 -12.87 1.06 -19.70
C LEU A 96 -12.46 0.38 -18.40
N LEU A 97 -11.22 0.56 -17.93
CA LEU A 97 -10.74 -0.02 -16.67
C LEU A 97 -11.51 0.53 -15.48
N THR A 98 -11.69 1.85 -15.43
CA THR A 98 -12.40 2.50 -14.33
C THR A 98 -13.87 2.09 -14.31
N ALA A 99 -14.55 2.11 -15.47
CA ALA A 99 -15.96 1.68 -15.58
C ALA A 99 -16.12 0.20 -15.17
N ALA A 100 -15.25 -0.69 -15.63
CA ALA A 100 -15.27 -2.09 -15.21
C ALA A 100 -15.08 -2.26 -13.71
N GLY A 101 -14.14 -1.50 -13.10
CA GLY A 101 -13.93 -1.47 -11.65
C GLY A 101 -15.18 -1.00 -10.90
N GLN A 102 -15.85 0.06 -11.41
CA GLN A 102 -17.10 0.56 -10.82
C GLN A 102 -18.22 -0.49 -10.89
N ILE A 103 -18.42 -1.12 -12.07
CA ILE A 103 -19.44 -2.16 -12.25
C ILE A 103 -19.20 -3.31 -11.26
N CYS A 104 -17.98 -3.82 -11.16
CA CYS A 104 -17.63 -4.85 -10.17
C CYS A 104 -17.90 -4.39 -8.73
N GLY A 105 -17.55 -3.13 -8.41
CA GLY A 105 -17.74 -2.56 -7.09
C GLY A 105 -19.20 -2.47 -6.67
N TYR A 106 -20.07 -1.96 -7.54
CA TYR A 106 -21.50 -1.88 -7.28
C TYR A 106 -22.19 -3.26 -7.23
N TRP A 107 -21.69 -4.23 -8.01
CA TRP A 107 -22.17 -5.62 -7.90
C TRP A 107 -21.71 -6.29 -6.61
N ALA A 108 -20.52 -5.97 -6.11
CA ALA A 108 -20.08 -6.44 -4.79
C ALA A 108 -20.91 -5.83 -3.62
N GLY A 109 -21.50 -4.66 -3.86
CA GLY A 109 -22.37 -3.97 -2.90
C GLY A 109 -22.19 -2.46 -2.94
N LEU A 110 -23.24 -1.73 -2.49
CA LEU A 110 -23.24 -0.26 -2.54
C LEU A 110 -22.00 0.37 -1.87
N GLY A 111 -21.59 -0.14 -0.71
CA GLY A 111 -20.43 0.39 0.02
C GLY A 111 -19.10 0.20 -0.75
N VAL A 112 -18.94 -0.93 -1.46
CA VAL A 112 -17.75 -1.19 -2.30
C VAL A 112 -17.77 -0.30 -3.54
N GLY A 113 -18.93 -0.13 -4.18
CA GLY A 113 -19.10 0.75 -5.34
C GLY A 113 -18.82 2.22 -5.00
N LEU A 114 -19.38 2.73 -3.89
CA LEU A 114 -19.11 4.10 -3.41
C LEU A 114 -17.63 4.30 -3.07
N PHE A 115 -17.00 3.30 -2.43
CA PHE A 115 -15.57 3.31 -2.16
C PHE A 115 -14.75 3.39 -3.45
N ALA A 116 -15.04 2.53 -4.44
CA ALA A 116 -14.34 2.52 -5.72
C ALA A 116 -14.49 3.86 -6.45
N THR A 117 -15.70 4.46 -6.41
CA THR A 117 -15.97 5.79 -6.98
C THR A 117 -15.12 6.86 -6.29
N ALA A 118 -15.09 6.88 -4.96
CA ALA A 118 -14.28 7.83 -4.21
C ALA A 118 -12.79 7.68 -4.54
N ILE A 119 -12.26 6.45 -4.58
CA ILE A 119 -10.85 6.19 -4.93
C ILE A 119 -10.55 6.62 -6.38
N ALA A 120 -11.43 6.36 -7.34
CA ALA A 120 -11.22 6.79 -8.73
C ALA A 120 -11.14 8.33 -8.85
N ILE A 121 -12.02 9.06 -8.13
CA ILE A 121 -12.00 10.51 -8.04
C ILE A 121 -10.70 11.00 -7.41
N LEU A 122 -10.29 10.40 -6.28
CA LEU A 122 -9.06 10.76 -5.58
C LEU A 122 -7.80 10.48 -6.43
N LEU A 123 -7.77 9.39 -7.21
CA LEU A 123 -6.68 9.08 -8.13
C LEU A 123 -6.58 10.11 -9.27
N TYR A 124 -7.72 10.61 -9.76
CA TYR A 124 -7.75 11.68 -10.75
C TYR A 124 -7.14 12.97 -10.17
N PHE A 125 -7.64 13.45 -9.03
CA PHE A 125 -7.11 14.67 -8.39
C PHE A 125 -5.65 14.51 -7.92
N TYR A 126 -5.27 13.32 -7.50
CA TYR A 126 -3.86 13.03 -7.20
C TYR A 126 -2.98 13.25 -8.44
N SER A 127 -3.41 12.71 -9.58
CA SER A 127 -2.63 12.77 -10.82
C SER A 127 -2.59 14.16 -11.42
N SER A 128 -3.68 14.96 -11.30
CA SER A 128 -3.76 16.31 -11.84
C SER A 128 -2.96 17.33 -11.02
N ASP A 129 -3.13 17.34 -9.70
CA ASP A 129 -2.69 18.46 -8.87
C ASP A 129 -1.94 18.04 -7.60
N LEU A 130 -2.51 17.10 -6.82
CA LEU A 130 -2.03 16.82 -5.46
C LEU A 130 -0.63 16.19 -5.41
N LYS A 131 -0.21 15.52 -6.48
CA LYS A 131 1.13 14.96 -6.61
C LYS A 131 2.22 16.02 -6.51
N ALA A 132 1.97 17.22 -7.02
CA ALA A 132 2.89 18.35 -6.96
C ALA A 132 2.91 19.05 -5.59
N MET A 133 1.89 18.87 -4.76
CA MET A 133 1.70 19.56 -3.48
C MET A 133 2.43 18.95 -2.28
N GLY A 134 3.26 17.92 -2.49
CA GLY A 134 4.04 17.28 -1.42
C GLY A 134 3.21 16.51 -0.40
N LEU A 135 3.10 17.00 0.85
CA LEU A 135 2.43 16.26 1.93
C LEU A 135 1.00 15.81 1.61
N PRO A 136 0.09 16.63 1.04
CA PRO A 136 -1.24 16.18 0.67
C PRO A 136 -1.23 14.99 -0.29
N GLY A 137 -0.35 14.99 -1.29
CA GLY A 137 -0.18 13.88 -2.22
C GLY A 137 0.31 12.60 -1.52
N ASN A 138 1.31 12.73 -0.65
CA ASN A 138 1.87 11.61 0.10
C ASN A 138 0.87 10.99 1.07
N LEU A 139 0.08 11.82 1.77
CA LEU A 139 -0.99 11.36 2.65
C LEU A 139 -2.09 10.64 1.87
N LEU A 140 -2.44 11.14 0.68
CA LEU A 140 -3.48 10.54 -0.14
C LEU A 140 -3.05 9.16 -0.67
N ILE A 141 -1.83 9.02 -1.19
CA ILE A 141 -1.28 7.71 -1.62
C ILE A 141 -1.22 6.73 -0.45
N ALA A 142 -0.78 7.22 0.72
CA ALA A 142 -0.73 6.41 1.94
C ALA A 142 -2.13 5.94 2.36
N PHE A 143 -3.13 6.83 2.33
CA PHE A 143 -4.52 6.49 2.61
C PHE A 143 -5.07 5.45 1.63
N MET A 144 -4.84 5.62 0.32
CA MET A 144 -5.27 4.65 -0.69
C MET A 144 -4.59 3.29 -0.49
N SER A 145 -3.32 3.26 -0.09
CA SER A 145 -2.60 2.01 0.21
C SER A 145 -3.21 1.26 1.41
N GLY A 146 -3.52 1.97 2.49
CA GLY A 146 -4.19 1.38 3.65
C GLY A 146 -5.61 0.91 3.33
N SER A 147 -6.36 1.70 2.56
CA SER A 147 -7.74 1.42 2.21
C SER A 147 -7.92 0.13 1.37
N VAL A 148 -6.92 -0.27 0.58
CA VAL A 148 -6.90 -1.56 -0.12
C VAL A 148 -7.01 -2.72 0.87
N ILE A 149 -6.35 -2.64 2.02
CA ILE A 149 -6.44 -3.67 3.07
C ILE A 149 -7.82 -3.65 3.72
N TYR A 150 -8.30 -2.48 4.11
CA TYR A 150 -9.58 -2.35 4.79
C TYR A 150 -10.77 -2.85 3.98
N ILE A 151 -10.80 -2.56 2.68
CA ILE A 151 -11.90 -2.98 1.79
C ILE A 151 -11.96 -4.51 1.60
N ALA A 152 -10.85 -5.24 1.81
CA ALA A 152 -10.82 -6.70 1.76
C ALA A 152 -11.83 -7.34 2.74
N SER A 153 -12.13 -6.66 3.86
CA SER A 153 -13.13 -7.10 4.83
C SER A 153 -14.54 -7.29 4.23
N ARG A 154 -14.80 -6.70 3.06
CA ARG A 154 -16.09 -6.84 2.37
C ARG A 154 -16.24 -8.14 1.59
N GLY A 155 -15.17 -8.91 1.45
CA GLY A 155 -15.18 -10.23 0.80
C GLY A 155 -15.41 -11.40 1.76
N ILE A 156 -15.66 -11.14 3.07
CA ILE A 156 -15.89 -12.16 4.10
C ILE A 156 -17.19 -11.90 4.85
N HIS A 157 -17.80 -12.95 5.42
CA HIS A 157 -19.08 -12.87 6.16
C HIS A 157 -18.87 -12.36 7.58
N GLU A 158 -17.98 -12.99 8.34
CA GLU A 158 -17.60 -12.53 9.67
C GLU A 158 -16.52 -11.47 9.58
N ILE A 159 -16.81 -10.26 10.01
CA ILE A 159 -15.97 -9.10 9.82
C ILE A 159 -15.22 -8.76 11.12
N HIS A 160 -13.93 -9.04 11.13
CA HIS A 160 -12.99 -8.57 12.16
C HIS A 160 -12.48 -7.16 11.82
N ARG A 161 -13.34 -6.15 11.98
CA ARG A 161 -13.04 -4.77 11.53
C ARG A 161 -11.78 -4.18 12.16
N GLY A 162 -11.51 -4.48 13.43
CA GLY A 162 -10.31 -4.04 14.13
C GLY A 162 -9.05 -4.55 13.45
N TYR A 163 -9.01 -5.84 13.17
CA TYR A 163 -7.90 -6.50 12.48
C TYR A 163 -7.53 -5.82 11.15
N PHE A 164 -8.52 -5.59 10.28
CA PHE A 164 -8.28 -4.90 9.00
C PHE A 164 -7.88 -3.44 9.19
N ALA A 165 -8.46 -2.74 10.18
CA ALA A 165 -8.15 -1.35 10.45
C ALA A 165 -6.71 -1.17 10.96
N GLU A 166 -6.23 -2.05 11.83
CA GLU A 166 -4.85 -2.02 12.35
C GLU A 166 -3.82 -2.18 11.23
N TYR A 167 -3.98 -3.19 10.39
CA TYR A 167 -3.07 -3.38 9.25
C TYR A 167 -3.19 -2.27 8.21
N ALA A 168 -4.40 -1.75 7.95
CA ALA A 168 -4.61 -0.61 7.08
C ALA A 168 -3.88 0.64 7.59
N PHE A 169 -3.94 0.88 8.90
CA PHE A 169 -3.24 1.98 9.55
C PHE A 169 -1.71 1.82 9.48
N LEU A 170 -1.20 0.62 9.73
CA LEU A 170 0.24 0.34 9.60
C LEU A 170 0.73 0.49 8.15
N ALA A 171 -0.06 0.02 7.17
CA ALA A 171 0.24 0.20 5.75
C ALA A 171 0.21 1.67 5.33
N PHE A 172 -0.75 2.45 5.86
CA PHE A 172 -0.80 3.90 5.69
C PHE A 172 0.49 4.56 6.20
N LEU A 173 0.89 4.31 7.44
CA LEU A 173 2.08 4.92 8.03
C LEU A 173 3.35 4.54 7.25
N LEU A 174 3.52 3.26 6.92
CA LEU A 174 4.72 2.80 6.23
C LEU A 174 4.80 3.32 4.79
N THR A 175 3.64 3.43 4.10
CA THR A 175 3.57 4.05 2.77
C THR A 175 3.89 5.53 2.86
N PHE A 176 3.35 6.24 3.85
CA PHE A 176 3.63 7.66 4.04
C PHE A 176 5.12 7.93 4.26
N ALA A 177 5.77 7.17 5.17
CA ALA A 177 7.22 7.28 5.36
C ALA A 177 8.00 7.00 4.08
N ARG A 178 7.57 6.00 3.29
CA ARG A 178 8.20 5.64 2.03
C ARG A 178 8.05 6.72 0.95
N GLU A 179 6.89 7.34 0.83
CA GLU A 179 6.68 8.42 -0.16
C GLU A 179 7.53 9.65 0.20
N LEU A 180 7.68 10.02 1.48
CA LEU A 180 8.62 11.07 1.91
C LEU A 180 10.06 10.77 1.48
N ILE A 181 10.50 9.52 1.64
CA ILE A 181 11.84 9.07 1.22
C ILE A 181 11.99 9.09 -0.32
N LYS A 182 10.93 8.76 -1.02
CA LYS A 182 10.92 8.77 -2.48
C LYS A 182 10.98 10.19 -3.03
N ASP A 183 10.29 11.14 -2.44
CA ASP A 183 10.41 12.56 -2.80
C ASP A 183 11.83 13.07 -2.57
N ALA A 184 12.50 12.63 -1.50
CA ALA A 184 13.92 12.94 -1.27
C ALA A 184 14.87 12.26 -2.27
N GLU A 185 14.49 11.10 -2.85
CA GLU A 185 15.20 10.48 -3.99
C GLU A 185 15.06 11.30 -5.28
N ASP A 186 13.87 11.88 -5.49
CA ASP A 186 13.45 12.48 -6.78
C ASP A 186 13.57 14.01 -6.82
N ILE A 187 14.14 14.69 -5.79
CA ILE A 187 14.25 16.17 -5.65
C ILE A 187 14.69 16.88 -6.93
N GLU A 188 15.69 16.32 -7.66
CA GLU A 188 16.22 16.95 -8.89
C GLU A 188 15.19 16.99 -10.01
N GLY A 189 14.41 15.90 -10.14
CA GLY A 189 13.34 15.81 -11.12
C GLY A 189 12.12 16.67 -10.73
N ASP A 190 11.76 16.66 -9.46
CA ASP A 190 10.60 17.40 -8.95
C ASP A 190 10.81 18.92 -9.03
N LYS A 191 12.04 19.41 -8.79
CA LYS A 191 12.40 20.83 -8.98
C LYS A 191 12.27 21.31 -10.42
N GLN A 192 12.55 20.44 -11.40
CA GLN A 192 12.40 20.80 -12.82
C GLN A 192 10.93 20.90 -13.26
N GLN A 193 10.01 20.44 -12.42
CA GLN A 193 8.57 20.39 -12.65
C GLN A 193 7.79 21.37 -11.73
N ASP A 194 8.51 22.28 -11.08
CA ASP A 194 7.95 23.22 -10.12
C ASP A 194 7.10 22.56 -9.01
N CYS A 195 7.44 21.30 -8.64
CA CYS A 195 6.77 20.59 -7.57
C CYS A 195 7.22 21.13 -6.20
N GLU A 196 6.27 21.29 -5.28
CA GLU A 196 6.50 21.73 -3.91
C GLU A 196 6.52 20.53 -2.94
N THR A 197 7.32 19.49 -3.27
CA THR A 197 7.43 18.32 -2.40
C THR A 197 8.09 18.68 -1.07
N PHE A 198 7.79 17.90 -0.01
CA PHE A 198 8.24 18.22 1.35
C PHE A 198 9.77 18.42 1.46
N PRO A 199 10.63 17.60 0.82
CA PRO A 199 12.08 17.82 0.85
C PRO A 199 12.53 19.06 0.07
N ILE A 200 11.78 19.53 -0.93
CA ILE A 200 12.07 20.77 -1.66
C ILE A 200 11.79 21.97 -0.77
N VAL A 201 10.63 21.99 -0.10
CA VAL A 201 10.19 23.12 0.73
C VAL A 201 10.92 23.16 2.06
N HIS A 202 11.12 22.03 2.71
CA HIS A 202 11.62 21.97 4.09
C HIS A 202 13.04 21.39 4.23
N GLY A 203 13.60 20.87 3.14
CA GLY A 203 14.92 20.25 3.10
C GLY A 203 14.94 18.79 3.55
N THR A 204 15.96 18.06 3.10
CA THR A 204 16.12 16.62 3.33
C THR A 204 16.27 16.25 4.81
N LYS A 205 16.92 17.10 5.62
CA LYS A 205 17.07 16.84 7.08
C LYS A 205 15.72 16.75 7.79
N LYS A 206 14.79 17.69 7.51
CA LYS A 206 13.45 17.64 8.12
C LYS A 206 12.64 16.47 7.58
N THR A 207 12.80 16.11 6.30
CA THR A 207 12.20 14.92 5.70
C THR A 207 12.65 13.64 6.40
N ASN A 208 13.95 13.50 6.68
CA ASN A 208 14.51 12.36 7.41
C ASN A 208 13.95 12.28 8.84
N VAL A 209 13.83 13.42 9.53
CA VAL A 209 13.24 13.47 10.88
C VAL A 209 11.77 13.04 10.82
N LEU A 210 10.96 13.60 9.93
CA LEU A 210 9.55 13.25 9.80
C LEU A 210 9.36 11.77 9.47
N SER A 211 10.13 11.25 8.49
CA SER A 211 10.10 9.82 8.15
C SER A 211 10.46 8.94 9.35
N ASN A 212 11.46 9.33 10.12
CA ASN A 212 11.87 8.58 11.32
C ASN A 212 10.84 8.67 12.45
N VAL A 213 10.14 9.79 12.61
CA VAL A 213 9.02 9.90 13.56
C VAL A 213 7.92 8.91 13.17
N VAL A 214 7.54 8.86 11.89
CA VAL A 214 6.51 7.92 11.41
C VAL A 214 6.95 6.47 11.59
N LEU A 215 8.19 6.11 11.20
CA LEU A 215 8.72 4.76 11.41
C LEU A 215 8.81 4.40 12.90
N GLY A 216 9.19 5.35 13.75
CA GLY A 216 9.23 5.18 15.20
C GLY A 216 7.85 4.92 15.80
N THR A 217 6.81 5.59 15.30
CA THR A 217 5.41 5.32 15.70
C THR A 217 5.03 3.88 15.40
N ILE A 218 5.41 3.35 14.22
CA ILE A 218 5.18 1.94 13.88
C ILE A 218 5.94 1.01 14.83
N VAL A 219 7.20 1.30 15.12
CA VAL A 219 8.03 0.49 16.04
C VAL A 219 7.40 0.45 17.44
N ILE A 220 6.94 1.59 17.96
CA ILE A 220 6.27 1.66 19.27
C ILE A 220 4.98 0.84 19.25
N PHE A 221 4.15 1.01 18.23
CA PHE A 221 2.89 0.25 18.08
C PHE A 221 3.15 -1.26 18.06
N LEU A 222 4.08 -1.73 17.21
CA LEU A 222 4.43 -3.15 17.12
C LEU A 222 5.08 -3.67 18.40
N GLY A 223 5.89 -2.85 19.07
CA GLY A 223 6.52 -3.19 20.35
C GLY A 223 5.49 -3.40 21.46
N VAL A 224 4.51 -2.49 21.58
CA VAL A 224 3.41 -2.61 22.55
C VAL A 224 2.53 -3.82 22.22
N ALA A 225 2.16 -4.00 20.95
CA ALA A 225 1.38 -5.15 20.52
C ALA A 225 2.11 -6.47 20.83
N SER A 226 3.40 -6.56 20.50
CA SER A 226 4.21 -7.74 20.82
C SER A 226 4.28 -8.02 22.31
N TYR A 227 4.47 -6.97 23.12
CA TYR A 227 4.53 -7.12 24.58
C TYR A 227 3.21 -7.67 25.15
N ILE A 228 2.07 -7.13 24.73
CA ILE A 228 0.75 -7.62 25.13
C ILE A 228 0.56 -9.08 24.74
N LEU A 229 0.87 -9.42 23.48
CA LEU A 229 0.75 -10.78 22.95
C LEU A 229 1.70 -11.78 23.62
N PHE A 230 2.88 -11.36 24.08
CA PHE A 230 3.77 -12.22 24.88
C PHE A 230 3.24 -12.46 26.30
N LEU A 231 2.46 -11.52 26.86
CA LEU A 231 1.88 -11.68 28.21
C LEU A 231 0.63 -12.55 28.20
N GLU A 232 -0.13 -12.57 27.11
CA GLU A 232 -1.42 -13.26 27.03
C GLU A 232 -1.36 -14.76 27.41
N PRO A 233 -0.38 -15.59 26.96
CA PRO A 233 -0.26 -16.98 27.36
C PRO A 233 0.01 -17.19 28.85
N PHE A 234 0.62 -16.20 29.53
CA PHE A 234 0.89 -16.28 30.98
C PHE A 234 -0.34 -15.89 31.81
N LEU A 235 -1.24 -15.10 31.25
CA LEU A 235 -2.47 -14.67 31.90
C LEU A 235 -3.62 -15.68 31.73
N ASN A 236 -3.62 -16.46 30.63
CA ASN A 236 -4.67 -17.41 30.24
C ASN A 236 -4.11 -18.86 30.18
N VAL A 237 -3.89 -19.51 31.32
CA VAL A 237 -3.16 -20.80 31.52
C VAL A 237 -3.93 -22.03 31.04
N LYS A 238 -4.64 -22.09 29.92
CA LYS A 238 -5.43 -23.30 29.60
C LYS A 238 -5.45 -23.82 28.15
N THR A 239 -4.54 -23.50 27.27
CA THR A 239 -4.61 -24.07 25.91
C THR A 239 -3.35 -24.79 25.46
N PRO A 240 -3.45 -26.00 24.85
CA PRO A 240 -2.31 -26.71 24.26
C PRO A 240 -1.66 -26.02 23.05
N PHE A 241 -2.18 -24.86 22.63
CA PHE A 241 -1.73 -24.04 21.49
C PHE A 241 -0.78 -22.87 21.87
N GLN A 242 -0.24 -22.84 23.09
CA GLN A 242 0.61 -21.75 23.58
C GLN A 242 1.82 -21.42 22.69
N THR A 243 2.42 -22.41 22.04
CA THR A 243 3.58 -22.18 21.16
C THR A 243 3.20 -21.46 19.85
N ALA A 244 2.01 -21.73 19.30
CA ALA A 244 1.54 -21.07 18.09
C ALA A 244 1.17 -19.59 18.33
N LEU A 245 0.62 -19.25 19.51
CA LEU A 245 0.36 -17.86 19.93
C LEU A 245 1.65 -17.00 19.96
N LEU A 246 2.79 -17.58 20.23
CA LEU A 246 4.07 -16.88 20.29
C LEU A 246 4.70 -16.63 18.89
N MET A 247 4.22 -17.26 17.84
CA MET A 247 4.80 -17.08 16.49
C MET A 247 4.65 -15.64 15.99
N PHE A 248 3.48 -15.04 16.16
CA PHE A 248 3.24 -13.68 15.67
C PHE A 248 4.08 -12.62 16.40
N PRO A 249 4.05 -12.51 17.75
CA PRO A 249 4.89 -11.55 18.45
C PRO A 249 6.39 -11.82 18.24
N THR A 250 6.81 -13.07 18.08
CA THR A 250 8.20 -13.40 17.73
C THR A 250 8.55 -12.87 16.34
N TYR A 251 7.67 -13.03 15.34
CA TYR A 251 7.88 -12.49 14.01
C TYR A 251 8.00 -10.95 14.05
N LEU A 252 7.13 -10.28 14.80
CA LEU A 252 7.18 -8.81 14.95
C LEU A 252 8.51 -8.35 15.55
N THR A 253 8.95 -8.98 16.63
CA THR A 253 10.16 -8.59 17.37
C THR A 253 11.46 -9.02 16.67
N ALA A 254 11.50 -10.19 16.05
CA ALA A 254 12.72 -10.72 15.44
C ALA A 254 12.92 -10.25 14.00
N ILE A 255 11.87 -9.86 13.29
CA ILE A 255 11.94 -9.51 11.86
C ILE A 255 11.50 -8.07 11.61
N LEU A 256 10.24 -7.73 11.89
CA LEU A 256 9.69 -6.43 11.47
C LEU A 256 10.30 -5.25 12.22
N ILE A 257 10.38 -5.32 13.56
CA ILE A 257 10.98 -4.24 14.35
C ILE A 257 12.45 -4.01 13.98
N PRO A 258 13.33 -5.01 13.87
CA PRO A 258 14.70 -4.81 13.41
C PRO A 258 14.80 -4.22 11.98
N MET A 259 13.89 -4.62 11.07
CA MET A 259 13.86 -4.04 9.73
C MET A 259 13.50 -2.54 9.75
N LEU A 260 12.52 -2.16 10.57
CA LEU A 260 12.12 -0.76 10.75
C LEU A 260 13.24 0.06 11.39
N LEU A 261 13.86 -0.44 12.46
CA LEU A 261 15.00 0.22 13.13
C LEU A 261 16.18 0.42 12.17
N ARG A 262 16.47 -0.59 11.33
CA ARG A 262 17.48 -0.45 10.26
C ARG A 262 17.07 0.60 9.25
N GLY A 263 15.80 0.65 8.83
CA GLY A 263 15.26 1.71 7.96
C GLY A 263 15.46 3.10 8.56
N MET A 264 15.14 3.27 9.85
CA MET A 264 15.36 4.53 10.60
C MET A 264 16.83 4.92 10.64
N TYR A 265 17.72 3.96 10.93
CA TYR A 265 19.16 4.21 10.94
C TYR A 265 19.67 4.65 9.55
N MET A 266 19.25 3.96 8.48
CA MET A 266 19.61 4.34 7.12
C MET A 266 19.10 5.74 6.78
N THR A 267 17.85 6.06 7.14
CA THR A 267 17.24 7.39 6.92
C THR A 267 17.98 8.49 7.68
N ALA A 268 18.39 8.25 8.92
CA ALA A 268 19.14 9.22 9.71
C ALA A 268 20.51 9.57 9.10
N LYS A 269 21.11 8.63 8.32
CA LYS A 269 22.42 8.79 7.67
C LYS A 269 22.34 9.11 6.17
N ALA A 270 21.14 9.30 5.63
CA ALA A 270 20.94 9.55 4.20
C ALA A 270 21.38 10.98 3.83
N GLU A 271 22.25 11.09 2.84
CA GLU A 271 22.77 12.38 2.35
C GLU A 271 22.57 12.56 0.84
N ASN A 272 22.46 11.49 0.10
CA ASN A 272 22.44 11.53 -1.37
C ASN A 272 21.37 10.64 -1.99
N LYS A 273 21.09 10.83 -3.28
CA LYS A 273 20.09 10.10 -4.06
C LYS A 273 20.25 8.57 -3.97
N ARG A 274 21.49 8.07 -3.91
CA ARG A 274 21.75 6.61 -3.85
C ARG A 274 21.28 6.04 -2.51
N ASP A 275 21.42 6.80 -1.44
CA ASP A 275 20.99 6.39 -0.10
C ASP A 275 19.46 6.33 -0.04
N TYR A 276 18.76 7.38 -0.49
CA TYR A 276 17.29 7.38 -0.56
C TYR A 276 16.74 6.23 -1.40
N LYS A 277 17.38 5.93 -2.54
CA LYS A 277 17.00 4.79 -3.37
C LYS A 277 17.15 3.44 -2.66
N LYS A 278 18.21 3.26 -1.84
CA LYS A 278 18.39 2.04 -1.03
C LYS A 278 17.31 1.95 0.06
N ILE A 279 17.01 3.07 0.72
CA ILE A 279 16.00 3.13 1.77
C ILE A 279 14.61 2.84 1.20
N SER A 280 14.23 3.47 0.08
CA SER A 280 12.96 3.23 -0.60
C SER A 280 12.77 1.74 -0.95
N LYS A 281 13.84 1.05 -1.43
CA LYS A 281 13.81 -0.40 -1.67
C LYS A 281 13.70 -1.21 -0.38
N TRP A 282 14.40 -0.78 0.68
CA TRP A 282 14.35 -1.43 1.99
C TRP A 282 12.96 -1.34 2.61
N LEU A 283 12.34 -0.16 2.59
CA LEU A 283 10.98 0.02 3.07
C LEU A 283 9.97 -0.80 2.25
N LYS A 284 10.15 -0.91 0.92
CA LYS A 284 9.32 -1.81 0.09
C LYS A 284 9.45 -3.28 0.51
N LEU A 285 10.65 -3.73 0.85
CA LEU A 285 10.87 -5.07 1.41
C LEU A 285 10.18 -5.21 2.77
N THR A 286 10.29 -4.19 3.63
CA THR A 286 9.62 -4.17 4.94
C THR A 286 8.10 -4.26 4.79
N MET A 287 7.49 -3.57 3.80
CA MET A 287 6.07 -3.72 3.47
C MET A 287 5.70 -5.16 3.11
N LEU A 288 6.51 -5.79 2.27
CA LEU A 288 6.29 -7.18 1.89
C LEU A 288 6.38 -8.12 3.11
N MET A 289 7.37 -7.92 3.99
CA MET A 289 7.48 -8.70 5.23
C MET A 289 6.32 -8.39 6.19
N GLY A 290 5.81 -7.15 6.20
CA GLY A 290 4.57 -6.80 6.90
C GLY A 290 3.36 -7.58 6.38
N LEU A 291 3.23 -7.75 5.07
CA LEU A 291 2.19 -8.60 4.49
C LEU A 291 2.35 -10.07 4.93
N PHE A 292 3.58 -10.59 4.98
CA PHE A 292 3.82 -11.95 5.47
C PHE A 292 3.46 -12.13 6.95
N SER A 293 3.51 -11.09 7.77
CA SER A 293 3.11 -11.17 9.19
C SER A 293 1.66 -11.62 9.38
N VAL A 294 0.79 -11.30 8.41
CA VAL A 294 -0.61 -11.70 8.36
C VAL A 294 -0.78 -13.23 8.44
N LEU A 295 0.21 -13.99 7.95
CA LEU A 295 0.19 -15.47 8.01
C LEU A 295 0.37 -16.01 9.45
N PHE A 296 0.90 -15.22 10.35
CA PHE A 296 1.14 -15.58 11.75
C PHE A 296 0.14 -14.94 12.72
N SER A 297 -0.61 -13.92 12.26
CA SER A 297 -1.64 -13.26 13.07
C SER A 297 -2.95 -14.05 13.06
N GLN A 298 -3.74 -13.83 14.09
CA GLN A 298 -5.15 -14.26 14.14
C GLN A 298 -6.04 -13.02 14.28
N PRO A 299 -7.19 -12.99 13.61
CA PRO A 299 -8.14 -11.88 13.71
C PRO A 299 -8.85 -11.83 15.07
#